data_c87e83738ef3eb3a47901c60a561f0ea
#
_entry.id   c87e83738ef3eb3a47901c60a561f0ea
#
_cell.length_a   1.000
_cell.length_b   1.000
_cell.length_c   1.000
_cell.angle_alpha   90.00
_cell.angle_beta   90.00
_cell.angle_gamma   90.00
#
_symmetry.space_group_name_H-M   'P 1'
#
loop_
_entity.id
_entity.type
_entity.pdbx_description
1 polymer ?
#
loop_
_entity_poly.entity_id
_entity_poly.type
_entity_poly.pdbx_seq_one_letter_code
_entity_poly.pdbx_strand_id
1 'polypeptide(L)'
;MTYTPSRNQRELRSRAEAQLERLKLPSDVELADIVRHVALATGKRIDVEPVGDRDWENITGLVLLASDSAKILVRKTDPRWYQFHTVLHELSHVAFEHTGCATLPIKHPGHDHVRAGQTMLARGIVTPDFEVDLDFSDAGLVMEAEAEKLSQMLSRLVLRPRHGRDEAVFG
;
A
#
# COMPACT_ATOMS: atom_id res chain seq x y z
N MET A 1 -5.33 29.20 -11.30
CA MET A 1 -5.50 28.13 -12.32
C MET A 1 -6.13 26.93 -11.64
N THR A 2 -7.34 26.55 -12.02
CA THR A 2 -8.02 25.36 -11.48
C THR A 2 -7.49 24.14 -12.23
N TYR A 3 -6.76 23.29 -11.53
CA TYR A 3 -6.28 22.02 -12.05
C TYR A 3 -7.47 21.09 -12.35
N THR A 4 -7.64 20.68 -13.59
CA THR A 4 -8.66 19.70 -13.98
C THR A 4 -7.98 18.34 -14.13
N PRO A 5 -8.31 17.34 -13.28
CA PRO A 5 -7.66 16.02 -13.35
C PRO A 5 -7.96 15.34 -14.69
N SER A 6 -6.99 14.60 -15.22
CA SER A 6 -7.14 13.81 -16.44
C SER A 6 -8.21 12.72 -16.27
N ARG A 7 -8.69 12.12 -17.37
CA ARG A 7 -9.64 11.00 -17.34
C ARG A 7 -9.08 9.85 -16.49
N ASN A 8 -7.81 9.52 -16.69
CA ASN A 8 -7.12 8.42 -16.00
C ASN A 8 -7.04 8.67 -14.49
N GLN A 9 -6.74 9.90 -14.07
CA GLN A 9 -6.73 10.27 -12.66
C GLN A 9 -8.11 10.18 -12.00
N ARG A 10 -9.18 10.54 -12.72
CA ARG A 10 -10.55 10.38 -12.22
C ARG A 10 -10.93 8.91 -12.06
N GLU A 11 -10.54 8.07 -13.01
CA GLU A 11 -10.80 6.64 -12.95
C GLU A 11 -10.06 5.97 -11.78
N LEU A 12 -8.76 6.24 -11.60
CA LEU A 12 -7.98 5.75 -10.46
C LEU A 12 -8.60 6.17 -9.12
N ARG A 13 -9.00 7.44 -9.02
CA ARG A 13 -9.66 7.95 -7.83
C ARG A 13 -10.96 7.21 -7.55
N SER A 14 -11.80 7.01 -8.58
CA SER A 14 -13.07 6.29 -8.45
C SER A 14 -12.87 4.85 -7.97
N ARG A 15 -11.85 4.14 -8.50
CA ARG A 15 -11.52 2.78 -8.08
C ARG A 15 -11.05 2.74 -6.63
N ALA A 16 -10.19 3.67 -6.22
CA ALA A 16 -9.72 3.76 -4.85
C ALA A 16 -10.84 4.12 -3.86
N GLU A 17 -11.77 5.03 -4.24
CA GLU A 17 -12.95 5.37 -3.46
C GLU A 17 -13.86 4.16 -3.27
N ALA A 18 -14.14 3.40 -4.33
CA ALA A 18 -14.95 2.18 -4.26
C ALA A 18 -14.29 1.11 -3.34
N GLN A 19 -12.97 0.97 -3.42
CA GLN A 19 -12.25 0.05 -2.56
C GLN A 19 -12.26 0.50 -1.09
N LEU A 20 -12.12 1.80 -0.84
CA LEU A 20 -12.21 2.37 0.50
C LEU A 20 -13.60 2.13 1.12
N GLU A 21 -14.68 2.32 0.36
CA GLU A 21 -16.05 2.03 0.80
C GLU A 21 -16.25 0.56 1.13
N ARG A 22 -15.66 -0.35 0.34
CA ARG A 22 -15.71 -1.80 0.57
C ARG A 22 -15.09 -2.19 1.91
N LEU A 23 -14.08 -1.47 2.38
CA LEU A 23 -13.43 -1.73 3.66
C LEU A 23 -14.32 -1.40 4.87
N LYS A 24 -15.34 -0.57 4.74
CA LYS A 24 -16.29 -0.21 5.83
C LYS A 24 -15.58 0.21 7.12
N LEU A 25 -14.61 1.09 6.99
CA LEU A 25 -13.80 1.55 8.11
C LEU A 25 -14.63 2.38 9.10
N PRO A 26 -14.31 2.33 10.41
CA PRO A 26 -14.95 3.19 11.41
C PRO A 26 -14.57 4.68 11.20
N SER A 27 -15.30 5.58 11.82
CA SER A 27 -15.04 7.04 11.71
C SER A 27 -13.73 7.46 12.38
N ASP A 28 -13.35 6.77 13.45
CA ASP A 28 -12.09 6.99 14.20
C ASP A 28 -11.19 5.78 13.98
N VAL A 29 -10.50 5.76 12.82
CA VAL A 29 -9.73 4.64 12.35
C VAL A 29 -8.27 4.71 12.79
N GLU A 30 -7.72 3.59 13.23
CA GLU A 30 -6.29 3.38 13.46
C GLU A 30 -5.72 2.37 12.45
N LEU A 31 -4.38 2.28 12.37
CA LEU A 31 -3.72 1.32 11.49
C LEU A 31 -4.19 -0.12 11.74
N ALA A 32 -4.36 -0.49 13.01
CA ALA A 32 -4.85 -1.82 13.39
C ALA A 32 -6.27 -2.11 12.86
N ASP A 33 -7.12 -1.09 12.80
CA ASP A 33 -8.45 -1.22 12.21
C ASP A 33 -8.37 -1.45 10.70
N ILE A 34 -7.48 -0.73 10.00
CA ILE A 34 -7.28 -0.92 8.57
C ILE A 34 -6.83 -2.36 8.30
N VAL A 35 -5.81 -2.85 9.01
CA VAL A 35 -5.34 -4.25 8.89
C VAL A 35 -6.50 -5.22 9.07
N ARG A 36 -7.29 -5.05 10.14
CA ARG A 36 -8.43 -5.91 10.45
C ARG A 36 -9.51 -5.87 9.36
N HIS A 37 -9.86 -4.68 8.86
CA HIS A 37 -10.89 -4.52 7.83
C HIS A 37 -10.46 -5.03 6.47
N VAL A 38 -9.18 -4.88 6.09
CA VAL A 38 -8.61 -5.51 4.90
C VAL A 38 -8.65 -7.03 5.03
N ALA A 39 -8.26 -7.57 6.19
CA ALA A 39 -8.34 -9.01 6.47
C ALA A 39 -9.78 -9.54 6.31
N LEU A 40 -10.76 -8.85 6.88
CA LEU A 40 -12.19 -9.21 6.75
C LEU A 40 -12.68 -9.13 5.30
N ALA A 41 -12.31 -8.08 4.56
CA ALA A 41 -12.77 -7.87 3.19
C ALA A 41 -12.18 -8.88 2.20
N THR A 42 -10.96 -9.38 2.46
CA THR A 42 -10.23 -10.30 1.57
C THR A 42 -10.28 -11.76 2.04
N GLY A 43 -10.74 -12.02 3.28
CA GLY A 43 -10.71 -13.35 3.88
C GLY A 43 -9.30 -13.85 4.22
N LYS A 44 -8.29 -12.97 4.25
CA LYS A 44 -6.90 -13.33 4.50
C LYS A 44 -6.48 -12.97 5.92
N ARG A 45 -5.63 -13.80 6.53
CA ARG A 45 -4.87 -13.38 7.71
C ARG A 45 -3.75 -12.43 7.26
N ILE A 46 -3.58 -11.31 7.95
CA ILE A 46 -2.57 -10.32 7.62
C ILE A 46 -1.61 -10.16 8.78
N ASP A 47 -0.33 -10.41 8.52
CA ASP A 47 0.77 -10.21 9.45
C ASP A 47 1.69 -9.11 8.94
N VAL A 48 2.11 -8.19 9.82
CA VAL A 48 3.08 -7.13 9.51
C VAL A 48 4.33 -7.37 10.34
N GLU A 49 5.48 -7.54 9.68
CA GLU A 49 6.73 -7.88 10.32
C GLU A 49 7.87 -6.92 9.90
N PRO A 50 8.48 -6.20 10.86
CA PRO A 50 9.70 -5.47 10.59
C PRO A 50 10.88 -6.45 10.44
N VAL A 51 11.60 -6.35 9.32
CA VAL A 51 12.72 -7.25 8.99
C VAL A 51 14.06 -6.51 9.01
N GLY A 52 15.14 -7.29 9.14
CA GLY A 52 16.51 -6.79 9.03
C GLY A 52 16.81 -6.30 7.60
N ASP A 53 17.88 -5.58 7.45
CA ASP A 53 18.10 -4.52 6.47
C ASP A 53 19.35 -4.71 5.60
N ARG A 54 20.19 -5.69 5.83
CA ARG A 54 21.45 -5.81 5.08
C ARG A 54 21.28 -6.04 3.59
N ASP A 55 20.17 -6.66 3.18
CA ASP A 55 19.91 -7.02 1.78
C ASP A 55 18.73 -6.23 1.18
N TRP A 56 18.26 -5.18 1.90
CA TRP A 56 17.07 -4.40 1.53
C TRP A 56 17.39 -2.99 1.03
N GLU A 57 18.56 -2.76 0.45
CA GLU A 57 19.02 -1.41 0.07
C GLU A 57 18.04 -0.69 -0.87
N ASN A 58 17.39 -1.43 -1.77
CA ASN A 58 16.48 -0.87 -2.78
C ASN A 58 15.00 -1.22 -2.58
N ILE A 59 14.66 -1.85 -1.44
CA ILE A 59 13.29 -2.26 -1.15
C ILE A 59 12.85 -1.65 0.16
N THR A 60 11.68 -1.08 0.16
CA THR A 60 11.09 -0.43 1.33
C THR A 60 9.98 -1.28 1.94
N GLY A 61 9.31 -2.08 1.12
CA GLY A 61 8.25 -2.98 1.52
C GLY A 61 8.12 -4.18 0.61
N LEU A 62 7.52 -5.22 1.13
CA LEU A 62 7.28 -6.46 0.42
C LEU A 62 6.03 -7.12 0.98
N VAL A 63 5.11 -7.54 0.12
CA VAL A 63 4.02 -8.40 0.54
C VAL A 63 4.16 -9.80 -0.07
N LEU A 64 4.03 -10.80 0.79
CA LEU A 64 3.96 -12.20 0.42
C LEU A 64 2.51 -12.65 0.50
N LEU A 65 1.94 -13.01 -0.64
CA LEU A 65 0.53 -13.41 -0.77
C LEU A 65 0.40 -14.91 -0.91
N ALA A 66 -0.47 -15.49 -0.09
CA ALA A 66 -0.99 -16.85 -0.24
C ALA A 66 -2.52 -16.81 -0.42
N SER A 67 -3.14 -17.96 -0.60
CA SER A 67 -4.60 -18.05 -0.76
C SER A 67 -5.35 -17.53 0.45
N ASP A 68 -4.85 -17.80 1.67
CA ASP A 68 -5.50 -17.53 2.96
C ASP A 68 -4.75 -16.52 3.84
N SER A 69 -3.63 -15.99 3.36
CA SER A 69 -2.77 -15.11 4.16
C SER A 69 -1.99 -14.11 3.32
N ALA A 70 -1.65 -13.00 3.96
CA ALA A 70 -0.72 -11.99 3.46
C ALA A 70 0.28 -11.64 4.56
N LYS A 71 1.57 -11.64 4.24
CA LYS A 71 2.61 -11.18 5.16
C LYS A 71 3.26 -9.94 4.56
N ILE A 72 3.18 -8.84 5.27
CA ILE A 72 3.80 -7.56 4.90
C ILE A 72 5.12 -7.43 5.64
N LEU A 73 6.20 -7.31 4.90
CA LEU A 73 7.54 -7.10 5.43
C LEU A 73 7.93 -5.65 5.20
N VAL A 74 8.41 -4.99 6.25
CA VAL A 74 8.89 -3.60 6.17
C VAL A 74 10.31 -3.51 6.70
N ARG A 75 11.10 -2.59 6.14
CA ARG A 75 12.48 -2.42 6.55
C ARG A 75 12.56 -1.81 7.95
N LYS A 76 13.19 -2.52 8.87
CA LYS A 76 13.29 -2.16 10.30
C LYS A 76 14.02 -0.83 10.53
N THR A 77 15.00 -0.50 9.68
CA THR A 77 15.81 0.73 9.80
C THR A 77 15.11 1.98 9.29
N ASP A 78 14.00 1.84 8.57
CA ASP A 78 13.25 2.99 8.10
C ASP A 78 12.61 3.76 9.26
N PRO A 79 12.49 5.09 9.15
CA PRO A 79 11.74 5.89 10.10
C PRO A 79 10.30 5.37 10.26
N ARG A 80 9.73 5.47 11.46
CA ARG A 80 8.39 4.93 11.74
C ARG A 80 7.30 5.46 10.82
N TRP A 81 7.34 6.74 10.46
CA TRP A 81 6.39 7.34 9.52
C TRP A 81 6.49 6.71 8.12
N TYR A 82 7.71 6.33 7.72
CA TYR A 82 7.92 5.69 6.42
C TYR A 82 7.48 4.23 6.45
N GLN A 83 7.77 3.50 7.54
CA GLN A 83 7.23 2.15 7.75
C GLN A 83 5.69 2.16 7.71
N PHE A 84 5.07 3.14 8.37
CA PHE A 84 3.61 3.32 8.36
C PHE A 84 3.07 3.52 6.93
N HIS A 85 3.68 4.41 6.15
CA HIS A 85 3.30 4.63 4.76
C HIS A 85 3.48 3.35 3.92
N THR A 86 4.59 2.64 4.10
CA THR A 86 4.87 1.37 3.43
C THR A 86 3.81 0.32 3.77
N VAL A 87 3.45 0.17 5.05
CA VAL A 87 2.39 -0.77 5.46
C VAL A 87 1.07 -0.45 4.77
N LEU A 88 0.66 0.81 4.71
CA LEU A 88 -0.57 1.21 4.04
C LEU A 88 -0.54 0.94 2.54
N HIS A 89 0.61 1.13 1.90
CA HIS A 89 0.78 0.83 0.48
C HIS A 89 0.63 -0.68 0.20
N GLU A 90 1.34 -1.52 0.97
CA GLU A 90 1.26 -2.97 0.83
C GLU A 90 -0.14 -3.51 1.19
N LEU A 91 -0.79 -2.94 2.22
CA LEU A 91 -2.20 -3.25 2.54
C LEU A 91 -3.15 -2.90 1.39
N SER A 92 -2.84 -1.83 0.65
CA SER A 92 -3.64 -1.46 -0.51
C SER A 92 -3.52 -2.48 -1.64
N HIS A 93 -2.34 -3.04 -1.89
CA HIS A 93 -2.18 -4.18 -2.81
C HIS A 93 -3.00 -5.38 -2.35
N VAL A 94 -2.99 -5.71 -1.06
CA VAL A 94 -3.80 -6.80 -0.51
C VAL A 94 -5.29 -6.52 -0.69
N ALA A 95 -5.74 -5.29 -0.40
CA ALA A 95 -7.14 -4.89 -0.50
C ALA A 95 -7.68 -4.98 -1.94
N PHE A 96 -6.89 -4.58 -2.92
CA PHE A 96 -7.22 -4.73 -4.34
C PHE A 96 -7.03 -6.15 -4.88
N GLU A 97 -6.46 -7.05 -4.07
CA GLU A 97 -6.14 -8.42 -4.47
C GLU A 97 -5.19 -8.46 -5.70
N HIS A 98 -4.26 -7.50 -5.77
CA HIS A 98 -3.27 -7.44 -6.83
C HIS A 98 -2.40 -8.71 -6.83
N THR A 99 -2.18 -9.28 -8.00
CA THR A 99 -1.38 -10.49 -8.18
C THR A 99 -0.27 -10.23 -9.19
N GLY A 100 0.99 -10.50 -8.82
CA GLY A 100 2.06 -10.60 -9.79
C GLY A 100 2.59 -9.29 -10.36
N CYS A 101 2.63 -8.20 -9.57
CA CYS A 101 3.39 -7.01 -9.94
C CYS A 101 4.89 -7.28 -9.85
N ALA A 102 5.57 -7.02 -10.95
CA ALA A 102 7.01 -7.08 -11.19
C ALA A 102 7.69 -8.44 -11.00
N THR A 103 8.26 -8.93 -12.07
CA THR A 103 9.34 -9.93 -12.03
C THR A 103 10.55 -9.30 -11.37
N LEU A 104 10.68 -9.48 -10.06
CA LEU A 104 11.91 -9.13 -9.37
C LEU A 104 13.06 -10.03 -9.83
N PRO A 105 14.29 -9.51 -9.93
CA PRO A 105 15.46 -10.31 -10.28
C PRO A 105 15.58 -11.52 -9.34
N ILE A 106 16.03 -12.65 -9.86
CA ILE A 106 16.14 -13.96 -9.18
C ILE A 106 16.94 -13.90 -7.84
N LYS A 107 17.69 -12.85 -7.59
CA LYS A 107 18.48 -12.61 -6.35
C LYS A 107 17.91 -11.50 -5.50
N HIS A 108 16.60 -11.51 -5.28
CA HIS A 108 15.98 -10.50 -4.44
C HIS A 108 16.06 -10.90 -2.95
N PRO A 109 16.37 -10.00 -2.01
CA PRO A 109 16.45 -10.33 -0.58
C PRO A 109 15.18 -10.97 0.00
N GLY A 110 14.02 -10.66 -0.58
CA GLY A 110 12.74 -11.27 -0.17
C GLY A 110 12.56 -12.74 -0.56
N HIS A 111 13.42 -13.32 -1.40
CA HIS A 111 13.27 -14.73 -1.82
C HIS A 111 13.38 -15.72 -0.67
N ASP A 112 14.20 -15.43 0.34
CA ASP A 112 14.38 -16.29 1.51
C ASP A 112 13.10 -16.39 2.37
N HIS A 113 12.18 -15.45 2.20
CA HIS A 113 10.89 -15.43 2.89
C HIS A 113 9.75 -16.06 2.09
N VAL A 114 9.94 -16.33 0.79
CA VAL A 114 8.90 -16.88 -0.09
C VAL A 114 8.78 -18.39 0.10
N ARG A 115 7.59 -18.87 0.40
CA ARG A 115 7.26 -20.29 0.48
C ARG A 115 6.51 -20.75 -0.77
N ALA A 116 6.51 -22.06 -1.02
CA ALA A 116 5.73 -22.63 -2.12
C ALA A 116 4.26 -22.19 -2.05
N GLY A 117 3.71 -21.73 -3.18
CA GLY A 117 2.33 -21.25 -3.28
C GLY A 117 2.10 -19.79 -2.85
N GLN A 118 3.17 -19.04 -2.56
CA GLN A 118 3.09 -17.59 -2.30
C GLN A 118 3.51 -16.78 -3.53
N THR A 119 2.83 -15.67 -3.75
CA THR A 119 3.21 -14.64 -4.71
C THR A 119 3.85 -13.48 -3.97
N MET A 120 4.87 -12.89 -4.54
CA MET A 120 5.61 -11.78 -3.97
C MET A 120 5.32 -10.50 -4.74
N LEU A 121 4.98 -9.45 -4.02
CA LEU A 121 4.91 -8.08 -4.52
C LEU A 121 5.94 -7.26 -3.74
N ALA A 122 6.78 -6.51 -4.42
CA ALA A 122 7.80 -5.70 -3.75
C ALA A 122 7.79 -4.27 -4.26
N ARG A 123 7.92 -3.35 -3.31
CA ARG A 123 8.08 -1.94 -3.58
C ARG A 123 9.56 -1.58 -3.64
N GLY A 124 10.02 -1.13 -4.81
CA GLY A 124 11.30 -0.45 -4.96
C GLY A 124 11.24 1.01 -4.49
N ILE A 125 12.40 1.65 -4.40
CA ILE A 125 12.48 3.11 -4.20
C ILE A 125 11.98 3.78 -5.48
N VAL A 126 10.75 4.29 -5.44
CA VAL A 126 10.19 5.10 -6.54
C VAL A 126 10.53 6.56 -6.25
N THR A 127 11.26 7.20 -7.16
CA THR A 127 11.47 8.64 -7.11
C THR A 127 10.15 9.38 -7.36
N PRO A 128 9.89 10.52 -6.67
CA PRO A 128 8.56 11.13 -6.61
C PRO A 128 8.08 11.89 -7.86
N ASP A 129 8.70 11.71 -9.01
CA ASP A 129 8.29 12.35 -10.28
C ASP A 129 7.10 11.64 -10.94
N PHE A 130 6.02 11.46 -10.19
CA PHE A 130 4.79 10.83 -10.67
C PHE A 130 3.79 11.85 -11.28
N GLU A 131 4.23 12.66 -12.22
CA GLU A 131 3.36 13.30 -13.22
C GLU A 131 3.38 12.53 -14.54
N VAL A 132 3.48 11.22 -14.50
CA VAL A 132 3.42 10.39 -15.70
C VAL A 132 1.95 10.21 -16.08
N ASP A 133 1.64 10.53 -17.32
CA ASP A 133 0.37 10.16 -17.95
C ASP A 133 0.32 8.62 -17.95
N LEU A 134 -0.45 8.06 -17.01
CA LEU A 134 -0.49 6.62 -16.75
C LEU A 134 -0.97 5.89 -18.00
N ASP A 135 -0.12 5.05 -18.55
CA ASP A 135 -0.51 4.12 -19.58
C ASP A 135 -1.30 2.95 -18.97
N PHE A 136 -2.62 3.02 -19.11
CA PHE A 136 -3.53 1.96 -18.63
C PHE A 136 -3.36 0.63 -19.37
N SER A 137 -2.50 0.55 -20.39
CA SER A 137 -2.13 -0.72 -21.02
C SER A 137 -1.11 -1.51 -20.19
N ASP A 138 -0.35 -0.84 -19.29
CA ASP A 138 0.56 -1.49 -18.36
C ASP A 138 -0.16 -1.81 -17.03
N ALA A 139 -0.57 -3.06 -16.88
CA ALA A 139 -1.27 -3.53 -15.68
C ALA A 139 -0.45 -3.35 -14.40
N GLY A 140 0.89 -3.44 -14.47
CA GLY A 140 1.76 -3.23 -13.32
C GLY A 140 1.74 -1.78 -12.84
N LEU A 141 1.84 -0.83 -13.76
CA LEU A 141 1.76 0.61 -13.43
C LEU A 141 0.38 0.98 -12.87
N VAL A 142 -0.69 0.40 -13.41
CA VAL A 142 -2.05 0.64 -12.90
C VAL A 142 -2.19 0.14 -11.48
N MET A 143 -1.73 -1.09 -11.17
CA MET A 143 -1.78 -1.67 -9.83
C MET A 143 -1.00 -0.83 -8.81
N GLU A 144 0.19 -0.33 -9.17
CA GLU A 144 0.97 0.56 -8.31
C GLU A 144 0.23 1.89 -8.06
N ALA A 145 -0.36 2.47 -9.10
CA ALA A 145 -1.11 3.72 -8.98
C ALA A 145 -2.39 3.55 -8.13
N GLU A 146 -3.10 2.42 -8.24
CA GLU A 146 -4.25 2.08 -7.41
C GLU A 146 -3.84 1.93 -5.95
N ALA A 147 -2.76 1.18 -5.67
CA ALA A 147 -2.24 1.00 -4.33
C ALA A 147 -1.80 2.33 -3.71
N GLU A 148 -1.04 3.14 -4.44
CA GLU A 148 -0.62 4.47 -3.98
C GLU A 148 -1.82 5.36 -3.69
N LYS A 149 -2.84 5.37 -4.56
CA LYS A 149 -4.03 6.20 -4.38
C LYS A 149 -4.83 5.81 -3.14
N LEU A 150 -5.04 4.51 -2.93
CA LEU A 150 -5.74 4.02 -1.74
C LEU A 150 -4.93 4.29 -0.47
N SER A 151 -3.61 4.05 -0.49
CA SER A 151 -2.74 4.32 0.67
C SER A 151 -2.76 5.77 1.11
N GLN A 152 -2.79 6.72 0.16
CA GLN A 152 -2.95 8.15 0.44
C GLN A 152 -4.30 8.46 1.11
N MET A 153 -5.39 7.83 0.66
CA MET A 153 -6.71 8.00 1.28
C MET A 153 -6.73 7.43 2.70
N LEU A 154 -6.18 6.25 2.91
CA LEU A 154 -6.06 5.61 4.22
C LEU A 154 -5.20 6.45 5.18
N SER A 155 -4.06 6.95 4.71
CA SER A 155 -3.20 7.84 5.50
C SER A 155 -3.95 9.07 6.00
N ARG A 156 -4.73 9.71 5.15
CA ARG A 156 -5.54 10.88 5.54
C ARG A 156 -6.58 10.56 6.59
N LEU A 157 -7.14 9.35 6.60
CA LEU A 157 -8.10 8.95 7.63
C LEU A 157 -7.44 8.79 8.98
N VAL A 158 -6.27 8.11 9.04
CA VAL A 158 -5.54 7.88 10.30
C VAL A 158 -4.93 9.17 10.85
N LEU A 159 -4.43 10.05 9.97
CA LEU A 159 -3.74 11.28 10.34
C LEU A 159 -4.70 12.47 10.53
N ARG A 160 -6.01 12.25 10.52
CA ARG A 160 -6.97 13.34 10.79
C ARG A 160 -6.74 13.92 12.19
N PRO A 161 -6.73 15.27 12.31
CA PRO A 161 -6.70 15.90 13.63
C PRO A 161 -7.89 15.40 14.46
N ARG A 162 -7.62 14.88 15.65
CA ARG A 162 -8.67 14.34 16.54
C ARG A 162 -9.23 15.40 17.49
N HIS A 163 -8.54 16.54 17.60
CA HIS A 163 -8.92 17.64 18.47
C HIS A 163 -8.79 18.97 17.74
N GLY A 164 -9.68 19.94 17.99
CA GLY A 164 -9.66 21.26 17.35
C GLY A 164 -8.36 22.07 17.52
N ARG A 165 -7.49 21.70 18.47
CA ARG A 165 -6.11 22.22 18.59
C ARG A 165 -5.17 21.65 17.53
N ASP A 166 -5.43 20.45 17.06
CA ASP A 166 -4.59 19.78 16.06
C ASP A 166 -4.88 20.33 14.67
N GLU A 167 -6.11 20.78 14.40
CA GLU A 167 -6.48 21.50 13.15
C GLU A 167 -5.67 22.80 12.97
N ALA A 168 -5.34 23.48 14.06
CA ALA A 168 -4.55 24.72 14.01
C ALA A 168 -3.08 24.47 13.63
N VAL A 169 -2.58 23.23 13.80
CA VAL A 169 -1.19 22.85 13.53
C VAL A 169 -1.04 22.11 12.20
N PHE A 170 -2.06 21.35 11.79
CA PHE A 170 -2.01 20.43 10.64
C PHE A 170 -3.06 20.74 9.56
N GLY A 171 -3.89 21.75 9.75
CA GLY A 171 -4.95 22.18 8.83
C GLY A 171 -4.48 23.07 7.67
#